data_a202a14e2754f347bb49ea6ebfb46f05
#
_entry.id   a202a14e2754f347bb49ea6ebfb46f05
#
_cell.length_a   1.000
_cell.length_b   1.000
_cell.length_c   1.000
_cell.angle_alpha   90.00
_cell.angle_beta   90.00
_cell.angle_gamma   90.00
#
_symmetry.space_group_name_H-M   'P 1'
#
loop_
_entity.id
_entity.type
_entity.pdbx_description
1 polymer ?
#
loop_
_entity_poly.entity_id
_entity_poly.type
_entity_poly.pdbx_seq_one_letter_code
_entity_poly.pdbx_strand_id
1 'polypeptide(L)' 'MKTSIPPQMLAQILRQHHITYWRKDGRLLALEVIYDRREGRNVSRWIDVTHWSARRLLQWLGY' A
#
# COMPACT_ATOMS: atom_id res chain seq x y z
N MET A 1 -23.93 -3.67 7.20
CA MET A 1 -22.88 -3.02 8.00
C MET A 1 -21.54 -3.12 7.31
N LYS A 2 -20.85 -2.05 7.29
CA LYS A 2 -19.57 -2.01 6.61
C LYS A 2 -18.45 -2.38 7.59
N THR A 3 -17.68 -3.38 7.23
CA THR A 3 -16.51 -3.75 8.02
C THR A 3 -15.26 -3.17 7.37
N SER A 4 -14.50 -2.45 8.14
CA SER A 4 -13.17 -2.02 7.71
C SER A 4 -12.14 -2.79 8.51
N ILE A 5 -11.08 -3.22 7.84
CA ILE A 5 -10.01 -3.90 8.55
C ILE A 5 -9.09 -2.88 9.19
N PRO A 6 -8.54 -3.18 10.36
CA PRO A 6 -7.64 -2.26 11.02
C PRO A 6 -6.33 -2.10 10.23
N PRO A 7 -5.67 -0.94 10.35
CA PRO A 7 -4.42 -0.69 9.63
C PRO A 7 -3.34 -1.74 9.86
N GLN A 8 -3.29 -2.36 11.05
CA GLN A 8 -2.29 -3.40 11.30
C GLN A 8 -2.49 -4.63 10.42
N MET A 9 -3.73 -4.94 10.03
CA MET A 9 -3.97 -6.05 9.10
C MET A 9 -3.54 -5.70 7.68
N LEU A 10 -3.77 -4.47 7.26
CA LEU A 10 -3.27 -3.99 5.97
C LEU A 10 -1.74 -4.02 5.95
N ALA A 11 -1.11 -3.58 7.03
CA ALA A 11 0.34 -3.61 7.15
C ALA A 11 0.88 -5.04 7.05
N GLN A 12 0.16 -6.00 7.63
CA GLN A 12 0.54 -7.40 7.55
C GLN A 12 0.52 -7.92 6.12
N ILE A 13 -0.51 -7.54 5.35
CA ILE A 13 -0.60 -7.89 3.93
C ILE A 13 0.58 -7.30 3.17
N LEU A 14 0.88 -6.03 3.39
CA LEU A 14 2.01 -5.37 2.75
C LEU A 14 3.32 -6.07 3.09
N ARG A 15 3.49 -6.43 4.34
CA ARG A 15 4.69 -7.14 4.80
C ARG A 15 4.84 -8.50 4.12
N GLN A 16 3.74 -9.24 3.98
CA GLN A 16 3.75 -10.54 3.31
C GLN A 16 4.14 -10.44 1.83
N HIS A 17 3.82 -9.31 1.20
CA HIS A 17 4.13 -9.05 -0.20
C HIS A 17 5.43 -8.25 -0.38
N HIS A 18 6.20 -8.09 0.69
CA HIS A 18 7.49 -7.40 0.66
C HIS A 18 7.38 -5.94 0.20
N ILE A 19 6.27 -5.30 0.54
CA ILE A 19 6.07 -3.89 0.22
C ILE A 19 6.56 -3.05 1.38
N THR A 20 7.37 -2.05 1.10
CA THR A 20 7.80 -1.08 2.10
C THR A 20 6.60 -0.23 2.52
N TYR A 21 6.41 -0.08 3.82
CA TYR A 21 5.32 0.72 4.34
C TYR A 21 5.77 1.52 5.56
N TRP A 22 4.98 2.53 5.90
CA TRP A 22 5.24 3.40 7.03
C TRP A 22 3.96 3.60 7.82
N ARG A 23 4.02 3.44 9.13
CA ARG A 23 2.89 3.71 10.01
C ARG A 23 3.25 4.88 10.92
N LYS A 24 2.42 5.92 10.88
CA LYS A 24 2.63 7.10 11.70
C LYS A 24 1.31 7.79 11.96
N ASP A 25 1.06 8.15 13.23
CA ASP A 25 -0.11 8.94 13.62
C ASP A 25 -1.42 8.35 13.12
N GLY A 26 -1.57 7.04 13.19
CA GLY A 26 -2.78 6.36 12.75
C GLY A 26 -2.92 6.24 11.24
N ARG A 27 -1.90 6.63 10.49
CA ARG A 27 -1.89 6.50 9.03
C ARG A 27 -1.00 5.36 8.59
N LEU A 28 -1.37 4.75 7.50
CA LEU A 28 -0.59 3.70 6.85
C LEU A 28 -0.27 4.14 5.43
N LEU A 29 1.00 4.25 5.13
CA LEU A 29 1.47 4.63 3.81
C LEU A 29 2.23 3.45 3.19
N ALA A 30 1.95 3.14 1.95
CA ALA A 30 2.65 2.10 1.21
C ALA A 30 3.49 2.73 0.10
N LEU A 31 4.67 2.18 -0.11
CA LEU A 31 5.56 2.67 -1.15
C LEU A 31 5.24 2.01 -2.47
N GLU A 32 4.87 2.81 -3.47
CA GLU A 32 4.64 2.35 -4.82
C GLU A 32 5.85 2.67 -5.68
N VAL A 33 6.35 1.68 -6.40
CA VAL A 33 7.47 1.85 -7.33
C VAL A 33 6.97 1.62 -8.74
N ILE A 34 7.13 2.62 -9.59
CA ILE A 34 6.66 2.58 -10.97
C ILE A 34 7.85 2.86 -11.87
N TYR A 35 7.97 2.08 -12.96
CA TYR A 35 8.98 2.37 -13.95
C TYR A 35 8.50 3.49 -14.87
N ASP A 36 9.26 4.58 -14.92
CA ASP A 36 8.95 5.72 -15.78
C ASP A 36 9.73 5.58 -17.07
N ARG A 37 9.00 5.28 -18.14
CA ARG A 37 9.61 5.09 -19.47
C ARG A 37 10.23 6.37 -20.03
N ARG A 38 9.68 7.52 -19.68
CA ARG A 38 10.19 8.80 -20.17
C ARG A 38 11.56 9.09 -19.60
N GLU A 39 11.74 8.80 -18.32
CA GLU A 39 13.00 9.05 -17.65
C GLU A 39 13.90 7.82 -17.62
N GLY A 40 13.38 6.66 -17.99
CA GLY A 40 14.15 5.43 -18.01
C GLY A 40 14.61 4.99 -16.64
N ARG A 41 13.80 5.24 -15.61
CA ARG A 41 14.14 4.89 -14.22
C ARG A 41 12.91 4.58 -13.41
N ASN A 42 13.11 3.95 -12.26
CA ASN A 42 12.05 3.72 -11.29
C ASN A 42 11.78 5.01 -10.53
N VAL A 43 10.49 5.29 -10.36
CA VAL A 43 10.00 6.40 -9.55
C VAL A 43 9.18 5.82 -8.41
N SER A 44 9.43 6.25 -7.18
CA SER A 44 8.68 5.78 -6.04
C SER A 44 7.86 6.91 -5.43
N ARG A 45 6.71 6.54 -4.85
CA ARG A 45 5.85 7.48 -4.15
C ARG A 45 5.12 6.79 -3.03
N TRP A 46 4.72 7.57 -2.03
CA TRP A 46 3.95 7.07 -0.90
C TRP A 46 2.46 7.21 -1.18
N ILE A 47 1.73 6.11 -0.97
CA ILE A 47 0.29 6.07 -1.14
C ILE A 47 -0.35 5.87 0.23
N ASP A 48 -1.29 6.73 0.59
CA ASP A 48 -2.03 6.58 1.84
C ASP A 48 -3.09 5.51 1.65
N VAL A 49 -2.90 4.37 2.31
CA VAL A 49 -3.81 3.23 2.21
C VAL A 49 -4.57 2.98 3.51
N THR A 50 -4.56 3.96 4.40
CA THR A 50 -5.10 3.83 5.77
C THR A 50 -6.53 3.28 5.81
N HIS A 51 -7.39 3.75 4.91
CA HIS A 51 -8.80 3.38 4.90
C HIS A 51 -9.17 2.43 3.78
N TRP A 52 -8.18 1.81 3.16
CA TRP A 52 -8.43 0.85 2.11
C TRP A 52 -8.98 -0.46 2.68
N SER A 53 -9.84 -1.13 1.90
CA SER A 53 -10.23 -2.49 2.20
C SER A 53 -9.09 -3.45 1.80
N ALA A 54 -9.12 -4.66 2.36
CA ALA A 54 -8.17 -5.70 1.97
C ALA A 54 -8.26 -5.99 0.47
N ARG A 55 -9.48 -6.02 -0.06
CA ARG A 55 -9.71 -6.27 -1.48
C ARG A 55 -9.04 -5.20 -2.35
N ARG A 56 -9.21 -3.94 -1.98
CA ARG A 56 -8.59 -2.86 -2.74
C ARG A 56 -7.08 -2.93 -2.70
N LEU A 57 -6.53 -3.25 -1.53
CA LEU A 57 -5.10 -3.39 -1.38
C LEU A 57 -4.56 -4.53 -2.24
N LEU A 58 -5.24 -5.67 -2.24
CA LEU A 58 -4.84 -6.80 -3.07
C LEU A 58 -4.93 -6.48 -4.56
N GLN A 59 -5.95 -5.75 -4.98
CA GLN A 59 -6.06 -5.30 -6.38
C GLN A 59 -4.88 -4.40 -6.76
N TRP A 60 -4.49 -3.52 -5.87
CA TRP A 60 -3.34 -2.66 -6.08
C TRP A 60 -2.05 -3.46 -6.21
N LEU A 61 -1.95 -4.58 -5.48
CA LEU A 61 -0.80 -5.48 -5.55
C LEU A 61 -0.81 -6.39 -6.78
N GLY A 62 -1.89 -6.39 -7.56
CA GLY A 62 -1.99 -7.18 -8.78
C GLY A 62 -2.81 -8.46 -8.69
N TYR A 63 -3.63 -8.57 -7.65
CA TYR A 63 -4.48 -9.78 -7.47
C TYR A 63 -5.92 -9.58 -7.89
#